data_b25ba9db7da7a17ca9054176767b18b9
#
_entry.id   b25ba9db7da7a17ca9054176767b18b9
#
_cell.length_a   1.000
_cell.length_b   1.000
_cell.length_c   1.000
_cell.angle_alpha   90.00
_cell.angle_beta   90.00
_cell.angle_gamma   90.00
#
_symmetry.space_group_name_H-M   'P 1'
#
loop_
_entity.id
_entity.type
_entity.pdbx_description
1 polymer ?
#
loop_
_entity_poly.entity_id
_entity_poly.type
_entity_poly.pdbx_seq_one_letter_code
_entity_poly.pdbx_strand_id
1 'polypeptide(L)'
;MLWAALSLSLGYNATLVTLGASLLGAAAGMAGTFLYLRKNALISDAISHATLPGLGFAFLVAFGFGIDVRQLLILLSGSALSAALGLYFVNWLTRETRLTQDTAIGCVLSVFFAFGVVLLTIIQVIPAGRKAGLESFLLGSTAGMLYSDALLILSLIHISEPTRRS
;
A
#
# COMPACT_ATOMS: atom_id res chain seq x y z
N MET A 1 4.81 -13.48 -27.74
CA MET A 1 4.17 -12.81 -26.60
C MET A 1 5.08 -11.79 -25.89
N LEU A 2 6.30 -12.13 -25.50
CA LEU A 2 7.27 -11.20 -24.86
C LEU A 2 7.57 -9.94 -25.70
N TRP A 3 7.78 -10.06 -27.00
CA TRP A 3 8.01 -8.93 -27.90
C TRP A 3 6.80 -7.99 -28.02
N ALA A 4 5.58 -8.51 -27.97
CA ALA A 4 4.37 -7.72 -27.99
C ALA A 4 4.17 -6.95 -26.68
N ALA A 5 4.59 -7.50 -25.55
CA ALA A 5 4.60 -6.81 -24.25
C ALA A 5 5.64 -5.68 -24.25
N LEU A 6 6.84 -5.92 -24.78
CA LEU A 6 7.91 -4.93 -24.85
C LEU A 6 7.62 -3.81 -25.86
N SER A 7 6.89 -4.10 -26.94
CA SER A 7 6.49 -3.12 -27.95
C SER A 7 5.21 -2.35 -27.65
N LEU A 8 4.58 -2.59 -26.46
CA LEU A 8 3.34 -1.95 -26.04
C LEU A 8 2.17 -2.13 -27.03
N SER A 9 2.21 -3.19 -27.86
CA SER A 9 1.22 -3.47 -28.90
C SER A 9 0.07 -4.40 -28.46
N LEU A 10 -0.02 -4.70 -27.16
CA LEU A 10 -0.96 -5.67 -26.58
C LEU A 10 -2.39 -5.17 -26.35
N GLY A 11 -2.77 -4.02 -26.89
CA GLY A 11 -4.06 -3.40 -26.61
C GLY A 11 -4.03 -2.49 -25.38
N TYR A 12 -5.03 -1.60 -25.30
CA TYR A 12 -5.07 -0.49 -24.35
C TYR A 12 -4.87 -0.93 -22.87
N ASN A 13 -5.64 -1.92 -22.43
CA ASN A 13 -5.58 -2.37 -21.03
C ASN A 13 -4.24 -3.01 -20.65
N ALA A 14 -3.70 -3.86 -21.53
CA ALA A 14 -2.43 -4.52 -21.26
C ALA A 14 -1.25 -3.55 -21.27
N THR A 15 -1.28 -2.54 -22.16
CA THR A 15 -0.28 -1.46 -22.18
C THR A 15 -0.33 -0.63 -20.91
N LEU A 16 -1.52 -0.26 -20.45
CA LEU A 16 -1.72 0.53 -19.24
C LEU A 16 -1.25 -0.21 -18.00
N VAL A 17 -1.55 -1.50 -17.88
CA VAL A 17 -1.08 -2.38 -16.82
C VAL A 17 0.43 -2.50 -16.80
N THR A 18 1.04 -2.72 -17.97
CA THR A 18 2.50 -2.87 -18.09
C THR A 18 3.23 -1.58 -17.70
N LEU A 19 2.75 -0.43 -18.17
CA LEU A 19 3.31 0.88 -17.79
C LEU A 19 3.13 1.17 -16.30
N GLY A 20 1.93 0.95 -15.76
CA GLY A 20 1.65 1.15 -14.34
C GLY A 20 2.51 0.26 -13.45
N ALA A 21 2.62 -1.02 -13.76
CA ALA A 21 3.46 -1.96 -13.03
C ALA A 21 4.96 -1.61 -13.12
N SER A 22 5.42 -1.16 -14.30
CA SER A 22 6.82 -0.75 -14.48
C SER A 22 7.16 0.50 -13.68
N LEU A 23 6.27 1.50 -13.69
CA LEU A 23 6.44 2.74 -12.91
C LEU A 23 6.41 2.44 -11.40
N LEU A 24 5.45 1.61 -10.96
CA LEU A 24 5.37 1.20 -9.57
C LEU A 24 6.63 0.43 -9.12
N GLY A 25 7.12 -0.49 -9.96
CA GLY A 25 8.34 -1.23 -9.70
C GLY A 25 9.57 -0.34 -9.62
N ALA A 26 9.69 0.66 -10.50
CA ALA A 26 10.77 1.64 -10.46
C ALA A 26 10.72 2.49 -9.18
N ALA A 27 9.54 2.99 -8.79
CA ALA A 27 9.36 3.76 -7.56
C ALA A 27 9.68 2.92 -6.31
N ALA A 28 9.17 1.69 -6.25
CA ALA A 28 9.45 0.76 -5.15
C ALA A 28 10.95 0.41 -5.07
N GLY A 29 11.60 0.21 -6.22
CA GLY A 29 13.04 -0.07 -6.28
C GLY A 29 13.89 1.08 -5.76
N MET A 30 13.57 2.32 -6.14
CA MET A 30 14.26 3.52 -5.62
C MET A 30 14.08 3.68 -4.11
N ALA A 31 12.84 3.58 -3.62
CA ALA A 31 12.53 3.67 -2.20
C ALA A 31 13.20 2.54 -1.41
N GLY A 32 13.15 1.31 -1.91
CA GLY A 32 13.77 0.13 -1.30
C GLY A 32 15.30 0.26 -1.21
N THR A 33 15.95 0.74 -2.26
CA THR A 33 17.40 1.00 -2.26
C THR A 33 17.78 2.02 -1.20
N PHE A 34 17.01 3.11 -1.07
CA PHE A 34 17.24 4.13 -0.04
C PHE A 34 17.10 3.58 1.38
N LEU A 35 16.06 2.77 1.63
CA LEU A 35 15.85 2.11 2.92
C LEU A 35 16.95 1.10 3.23
N TYR A 36 17.39 0.33 2.23
CA TYR A 36 18.49 -0.62 2.37
C TYR A 36 19.81 0.07 2.74
N LEU A 37 20.16 1.14 2.06
CA LEU A 37 21.37 1.92 2.35
C LEU A 37 21.34 2.53 3.75
N ARG A 38 20.16 2.86 4.27
CA ARG A 38 19.99 3.33 5.66
C ARG A 38 19.92 2.21 6.70
N LYS A 39 20.12 0.96 6.32
CA LYS A 39 20.00 -0.23 7.18
C LYS A 39 18.61 -0.39 7.84
N ASN A 40 17.58 0.14 7.21
CA ASN A 40 16.22 0.16 7.70
C ASN A 40 15.28 -0.73 6.85
N ALA A 41 15.80 -1.80 6.26
CA ALA A 41 15.04 -2.68 5.38
C ALA A 41 13.79 -3.29 6.06
N LEU A 42 13.90 -3.64 7.35
CA LEU A 42 12.78 -4.20 8.12
C LEU A 42 11.63 -3.21 8.36
N ILE A 43 11.91 -1.91 8.31
CA ILE A 43 10.85 -0.88 8.41
C ILE A 43 9.89 -0.97 7.22
N SER A 44 10.38 -1.30 6.03
CA SER A 44 9.53 -1.48 4.85
C SER A 44 8.50 -2.59 5.07
N ASP A 45 8.91 -3.69 5.67
CA ASP A 45 8.03 -4.80 5.99
C ASP A 45 6.99 -4.42 7.06
N ALA A 46 7.42 -3.74 8.12
CA ALA A 46 6.52 -3.22 9.14
C ALA A 46 5.46 -2.26 8.56
N ILE A 47 5.84 -1.36 7.67
CA ILE A 47 4.92 -0.45 6.99
C ILE A 47 3.90 -1.23 6.16
N SER A 48 4.34 -2.22 5.39
CA SER A 48 3.47 -3.04 4.54
C SER A 48 2.38 -3.71 5.36
N HIS A 49 2.73 -4.33 6.48
CA HIS A 49 1.76 -4.99 7.35
C HIS A 49 0.92 -4.00 8.16
N ALA A 50 1.46 -2.83 8.52
CA ALA A 50 0.73 -1.80 9.23
C ALA A 50 -0.34 -1.10 8.34
N THR A 51 -0.28 -1.22 7.03
CA THR A 51 -1.33 -0.71 6.13
C THR A 51 -2.62 -1.52 6.19
N LEU A 52 -2.54 -2.83 6.49
CA LEU A 52 -3.69 -3.74 6.46
C LEU A 52 -4.86 -3.32 7.37
N PRO A 53 -4.65 -3.01 8.66
CA PRO A 53 -5.75 -2.58 9.51
C PRO A 53 -6.37 -1.25 9.06
N GLY A 54 -5.54 -0.33 8.55
CA GLY A 54 -6.03 0.94 8.04
C GLY A 54 -6.93 0.77 6.82
N LEU A 55 -6.54 -0.10 5.90
CA LEU A 55 -7.33 -0.45 4.74
C LEU A 55 -8.67 -1.09 5.14
N GLY A 56 -8.63 -2.08 6.05
CA GLY A 56 -9.85 -2.74 6.53
C GLY A 56 -10.79 -1.77 7.26
N PHE A 57 -10.23 -0.90 8.08
CA PHE A 57 -11.01 0.10 8.81
C PHE A 57 -11.62 1.15 7.86
N ALA A 58 -10.85 1.67 6.91
CA ALA A 58 -11.33 2.62 5.92
C ALA A 58 -12.46 2.02 5.08
N PHE A 59 -12.35 0.74 4.69
CA PHE A 59 -13.41 0.03 4.00
C PHE A 59 -14.69 -0.07 4.83
N LEU A 60 -14.60 -0.48 6.10
CA LEU A 60 -15.76 -0.60 6.98
C LEU A 60 -16.44 0.74 7.24
N VAL A 61 -15.66 1.80 7.41
CA VAL A 61 -16.20 3.17 7.57
C VAL A 61 -16.92 3.61 6.29
N ALA A 62 -16.29 3.48 5.13
CA ALA A 62 -16.92 3.83 3.86
C ALA A 62 -18.21 3.03 3.61
N PHE A 63 -18.18 1.74 3.95
CA PHE A 63 -19.35 0.86 3.87
C PHE A 63 -20.47 1.33 4.79
N GLY A 64 -20.18 1.69 6.04
CA GLY A 64 -21.14 2.15 7.04
C GLY A 64 -21.80 3.49 6.65
N PHE A 65 -21.07 4.38 6.01
CA PHE A 65 -21.57 5.66 5.51
C PHE A 65 -22.23 5.58 4.12
N GLY A 66 -22.26 4.41 3.49
CA GLY A 66 -22.81 4.24 2.14
C GLY A 66 -22.00 4.92 1.03
N ILE A 67 -20.74 5.25 1.33
CA ILE A 67 -19.80 5.83 0.35
C ILE A 67 -19.31 4.71 -0.56
N ASP A 68 -19.02 5.03 -1.83
CA ASP A 68 -18.48 4.04 -2.75
C ASP A 68 -17.10 3.53 -2.23
N VAL A 69 -17.10 2.28 -1.77
CA VAL A 69 -15.92 1.60 -1.22
C VAL A 69 -14.80 1.37 -2.25
N ARG A 70 -15.06 1.66 -3.53
CA ARG A 70 -14.07 1.60 -4.62
C ARG A 70 -13.23 2.87 -4.74
N GLN A 71 -13.51 3.90 -3.95
CA GLN A 71 -12.72 5.12 -3.98
C GLN A 71 -11.32 4.85 -3.43
N LEU A 72 -10.37 4.79 -4.34
CA LEU A 72 -8.95 4.54 -4.06
C LEU A 72 -8.40 5.52 -3.00
N LEU A 73 -8.81 6.78 -3.05
CA LEU A 73 -8.35 7.80 -2.10
C LEU A 73 -8.73 7.49 -0.65
N ILE A 74 -9.93 6.92 -0.40
CA ILE A 74 -10.37 6.55 0.95
C ILE A 74 -9.52 5.40 1.47
N LEU A 75 -9.31 4.38 0.66
CA LEU A 75 -8.49 3.23 1.02
C LEU A 75 -7.02 3.61 1.23
N LEU A 76 -6.45 4.44 0.35
CA LEU A 76 -5.09 4.97 0.48
C LEU A 76 -4.92 5.83 1.73
N SER A 77 -5.87 6.72 2.02
CA SER A 77 -5.78 7.56 3.23
C SER A 77 -5.84 6.74 4.51
N GLY A 78 -6.72 5.75 4.58
CA GLY A 78 -6.80 4.84 5.72
C GLY A 78 -5.53 4.00 5.90
N SER A 79 -5.00 3.44 4.82
CA SER A 79 -3.75 2.68 4.86
C SER A 79 -2.56 3.55 5.24
N ALA A 80 -2.46 4.77 4.71
CA ALA A 80 -1.40 5.72 5.04
C ALA A 80 -1.43 6.16 6.51
N LEU A 81 -2.62 6.45 7.06
CA LEU A 81 -2.79 6.78 8.48
C LEU A 81 -2.35 5.63 9.38
N SER A 82 -2.76 4.41 9.05
CA SER A 82 -2.36 3.23 9.82
C SER A 82 -0.86 2.95 9.75
N ALA A 83 -0.26 3.11 8.58
CA ALA A 83 1.19 3.00 8.40
C ALA A 83 1.94 4.04 9.25
N ALA A 84 1.46 5.30 9.24
CA ALA A 84 2.03 6.37 10.07
C ALA A 84 1.94 6.05 11.57
N LEU A 85 0.78 5.51 12.02
CA LEU A 85 0.62 5.03 13.40
C LEU A 85 1.58 3.87 13.72
N GLY A 86 1.74 2.92 12.82
CA GLY A 86 2.69 1.82 12.98
C GLY A 86 4.13 2.34 13.16
N LEU A 87 4.57 3.26 12.32
CA LEU A 87 5.89 3.92 12.46
C LEU A 87 6.01 4.71 13.75
N TYR A 88 4.97 5.42 14.15
CA TYR A 88 4.93 6.12 15.42
C TYR A 88 5.15 5.16 16.60
N PHE A 89 4.45 4.02 16.63
CA PHE A 89 4.61 3.02 17.67
C PHE A 89 6.01 2.39 17.67
N VAL A 90 6.57 2.06 16.51
CA VAL A 90 7.96 1.57 16.42
C VAL A 90 8.92 2.56 17.06
N ASN A 91 8.81 3.84 16.67
CA ASN A 91 9.70 4.89 17.18
C ASN A 91 9.47 5.13 18.68
N TRP A 92 8.23 5.10 19.15
CA TRP A 92 7.88 5.26 20.56
C TRP A 92 8.44 4.11 21.39
N LEU A 93 8.24 2.84 20.98
CA LEU A 93 8.79 1.69 21.67
C LEU A 93 10.33 1.75 21.76
N THR A 94 10.99 2.11 20.68
CA THR A 94 12.45 2.19 20.62
C THR A 94 13.00 3.30 21.52
N ARG A 95 12.26 4.40 21.70
CA ARG A 95 12.71 5.53 22.52
C ARG A 95 12.42 5.36 24.00
N GLU A 96 11.23 4.86 24.34
CA GLU A 96 10.75 4.77 25.71
C GLU A 96 11.10 3.44 26.39
N THR A 97 11.55 2.46 25.63
CA THR A 97 11.90 1.14 26.15
C THR A 97 13.36 0.78 25.80
N ARG A 98 13.87 -0.25 26.45
CA ARG A 98 15.20 -0.79 26.14
C ARG A 98 15.19 -1.79 24.96
N LEU A 99 14.12 -1.83 24.19
CA LEU A 99 13.98 -2.73 23.05
C LEU A 99 14.88 -2.28 21.91
N THR A 100 15.48 -3.26 21.24
CA THR A 100 16.15 -2.99 19.96
C THR A 100 15.13 -2.61 18.90
N GLN A 101 15.55 -1.85 17.91
CA GLN A 101 14.67 -1.42 16.82
C GLN A 101 14.00 -2.60 16.12
N ASP A 102 14.73 -3.69 15.89
CA ASP A 102 14.19 -4.89 15.24
C ASP A 102 13.09 -5.57 16.09
N THR A 103 13.28 -5.60 17.41
CA THR A 103 12.27 -6.13 18.34
C THR A 103 11.01 -5.26 18.34
N ALA A 104 11.15 -3.93 18.36
CA ALA A 104 10.03 -3.01 18.30
C ALA A 104 9.26 -3.15 16.97
N ILE A 105 9.97 -3.30 15.85
CA ILE A 105 9.38 -3.58 14.53
C ILE A 105 8.58 -4.87 14.58
N GLY A 106 9.16 -5.97 15.08
CA GLY A 106 8.48 -7.26 15.17
C GLY A 106 7.22 -7.23 16.02
N CYS A 107 7.23 -6.51 17.15
CA CYS A 107 6.06 -6.33 18.00
C CYS A 107 4.93 -5.58 17.27
N VAL A 108 5.24 -4.43 16.68
CA VAL A 108 4.26 -3.62 15.95
C VAL A 108 3.70 -4.36 14.75
N LEU A 109 4.58 -5.01 13.95
CA LEU A 109 4.19 -5.83 12.81
C LEU A 109 3.17 -6.91 13.23
N SER A 110 3.47 -7.67 14.28
CA SER A 110 2.62 -8.77 14.75
C SER A 110 1.25 -8.27 15.18
N VAL A 111 1.19 -7.18 15.94
CA VAL A 111 -0.08 -6.61 16.45
C VAL A 111 -0.92 -6.05 15.28
N PHE A 112 -0.31 -5.25 14.41
CA PHE A 112 -1.02 -4.65 13.28
C PHE A 112 -1.48 -5.71 12.27
N PHE A 113 -0.63 -6.69 11.99
CA PHE A 113 -0.98 -7.79 11.10
C PHE A 113 -2.17 -8.58 11.65
N ALA A 114 -2.13 -9.00 12.93
CA ALA A 114 -3.22 -9.74 13.55
C ALA A 114 -4.53 -8.95 13.52
N PHE A 115 -4.47 -7.65 13.84
CA PHE A 115 -5.64 -6.78 13.79
C PHE A 115 -6.17 -6.60 12.35
N GLY A 116 -5.27 -6.46 11.38
CA GLY A 116 -5.62 -6.41 9.96
C GLY A 116 -6.34 -7.68 9.50
N VAL A 117 -5.83 -8.86 9.87
CA VAL A 117 -6.46 -10.15 9.53
C VAL A 117 -7.86 -10.26 10.13
N VAL A 118 -8.05 -9.84 11.38
CA VAL A 118 -9.38 -9.82 12.02
C VAL A 118 -10.35 -8.93 11.24
N LEU A 119 -9.95 -7.71 10.87
CA LEU A 119 -10.79 -6.81 10.07
C LEU A 119 -11.13 -7.40 8.69
N LEU A 120 -10.15 -8.00 8.01
CA LEU A 120 -10.38 -8.66 6.72
C LEU A 120 -11.35 -9.83 6.86
N THR A 121 -11.27 -10.60 7.95
CA THR A 121 -12.21 -11.69 8.23
C THR A 121 -13.64 -11.18 8.40
N ILE A 122 -13.81 -10.06 9.11
CA ILE A 122 -15.13 -9.40 9.24
C ILE A 122 -15.66 -8.96 7.87
N ILE A 123 -14.80 -8.37 7.04
CA ILE A 123 -15.18 -7.89 5.69
C ILE A 123 -15.60 -9.05 4.78
N GLN A 124 -15.02 -10.23 4.95
CA GLN A 124 -15.38 -11.41 4.15
C GLN A 124 -16.84 -11.84 4.30
N VAL A 125 -17.49 -11.51 5.40
CA VAL A 125 -18.92 -11.77 5.63
C VAL A 125 -19.82 -10.82 4.82
N ILE A 126 -19.27 -9.69 4.34
CA ILE A 126 -20.01 -8.72 3.54
C ILE A 126 -20.29 -9.28 2.13
N PRO A 127 -21.48 -9.02 1.52
CA PRO A 127 -21.83 -9.51 0.19
C PRO A 127 -20.79 -9.17 -0.87
N ALA A 128 -20.47 -10.14 -1.73
CA ALA A 128 -19.37 -10.09 -2.70
C ALA A 128 -19.33 -8.84 -3.59
N GLY A 129 -20.49 -8.33 -4.01
CA GLY A 129 -20.55 -7.15 -4.88
C GLY A 129 -19.99 -5.86 -4.27
N ARG A 130 -19.96 -5.76 -2.93
CA ARG A 130 -19.45 -4.58 -2.22
C ARG A 130 -17.97 -4.70 -1.84
N LYS A 131 -17.43 -5.92 -1.71
CA LYS A 131 -16.02 -6.17 -1.37
C LYS A 131 -15.10 -6.25 -2.60
N ALA A 132 -15.62 -6.27 -3.81
CA ALA A 132 -14.82 -6.39 -5.04
C ALA A 132 -13.73 -5.31 -5.17
N GLY A 133 -13.97 -4.10 -4.65
CA GLY A 133 -12.96 -3.04 -4.61
C GLY A 133 -11.78 -3.37 -3.67
N LEU A 134 -12.05 -3.97 -2.53
CA LEU A 134 -11.03 -4.36 -1.56
C LEU A 134 -10.18 -5.52 -2.06
N GLU A 135 -10.80 -6.54 -2.66
CA GLU A 135 -10.09 -7.68 -3.25
C GLU A 135 -9.15 -7.23 -4.37
N SER A 136 -9.62 -6.35 -5.23
CA SER A 136 -8.82 -5.74 -6.30
C SER A 136 -7.61 -4.96 -5.74
N PHE A 137 -7.80 -4.24 -4.64
CA PHE A 137 -6.74 -3.47 -3.99
C PHE A 137 -5.69 -4.36 -3.31
N LEU A 138 -6.14 -5.37 -2.54
CA LEU A 138 -5.24 -6.26 -1.79
C LEU A 138 -4.47 -7.22 -2.68
N LEU A 139 -5.13 -7.76 -3.70
CA LEU A 139 -4.52 -8.74 -4.59
C LEU A 139 -3.75 -8.09 -5.74
N GLY A 140 -3.72 -6.75 -5.79
CA GLY A 140 -3.02 -6.02 -6.82
C GLY A 140 -3.53 -6.34 -8.22
N SER A 141 -4.85 -6.44 -8.38
CA SER A 141 -5.48 -6.67 -9.69
C SER A 141 -5.18 -5.50 -10.62
N THR A 142 -4.03 -5.56 -11.28
CA THR A 142 -3.63 -4.60 -12.31
C THR A 142 -4.60 -4.58 -13.48
N ALA A 143 -5.37 -5.64 -13.67
CA ALA A 143 -6.41 -5.73 -14.72
C ALA A 143 -7.59 -4.75 -14.54
N GLY A 144 -7.80 -4.24 -13.32
CA GLY A 144 -8.83 -3.23 -13.00
C GLY A 144 -8.31 -1.80 -12.88
N MET A 145 -7.07 -1.53 -13.23
CA MET A 145 -6.43 -0.22 -13.11
C MET A 145 -7.11 0.81 -14.02
N LEU A 146 -7.61 1.87 -13.45
CA LEU A 146 -8.19 3.01 -14.17
C LEU A 146 -7.09 4.02 -14.52
N TYR A 147 -7.32 4.83 -15.56
CA TYR A 147 -6.41 5.90 -15.95
C TYR A 147 -6.12 6.89 -14.81
N SER A 148 -7.11 7.17 -13.96
CA SER A 148 -6.96 7.97 -12.74
C SER A 148 -5.96 7.39 -11.75
N ASP A 149 -5.88 6.07 -11.63
CA ASP A 149 -4.97 5.39 -10.72
C ASP A 149 -3.52 5.51 -11.19
N ALA A 150 -3.30 5.41 -12.50
CA ALA A 150 -1.99 5.63 -13.11
C ALA A 150 -1.50 7.07 -12.91
N LEU A 151 -2.40 8.06 -13.02
CA LEU A 151 -2.06 9.47 -12.75
C LEU A 151 -1.74 9.71 -11.27
N LEU A 152 -2.45 9.08 -10.35
CA LEU A 152 -2.15 9.14 -8.92
C LEU A 152 -0.76 8.58 -8.59
N ILE A 153 -0.41 7.43 -9.15
CA ILE A 153 0.91 6.82 -8.99
C ILE A 153 2.00 7.76 -9.52
N LEU A 154 1.78 8.35 -10.69
CA LEU A 154 2.72 9.30 -11.29
C LEU A 154 2.90 10.56 -10.39
N SER A 155 1.83 11.07 -9.82
CA SER A 155 1.88 12.23 -8.92
C SER A 155 2.63 11.92 -7.61
N LEU A 156 2.44 10.73 -7.05
CA LEU A 156 3.15 10.27 -5.86
C LEU A 156 4.65 10.10 -6.11
N ILE A 157 5.04 9.61 -7.29
CA ILE A 157 6.44 9.52 -7.71
C ILE A 157 7.05 10.90 -7.79
N HIS A 158 6.34 11.87 -8.38
CA HIS A 158 6.83 13.24 -8.52
C HIS A 158 6.99 13.96 -7.16
N ILE A 159 6.11 13.70 -6.20
CA ILE A 159 6.20 14.24 -4.83
C ILE A 159 7.35 13.59 -4.05
N SER A 160 7.62 12.31 -4.28
CA SER A 160 8.70 11.60 -3.59
C SER A 160 10.09 11.89 -4.14
N GLU A 161 10.18 12.52 -5.32
CA GLU A 161 11.46 12.94 -5.89
C GLU A 161 11.99 14.16 -5.12
N PRO A 162 13.07 14.02 -4.31
CA PRO A 162 13.63 15.16 -3.61
C PRO A 162 14.18 16.11 -4.66
N THR A 163 13.55 17.27 -4.83
CA THR A 163 14.11 18.37 -5.61
C THR A 163 15.51 18.65 -5.08
N ARG A 164 16.52 18.16 -5.78
CA ARG A 164 17.90 18.60 -5.65
C ARG A 164 17.90 20.09 -5.98
N ARG A 165 17.72 20.93 -4.98
CA ARG A 165 18.18 22.31 -5.10
C ARG A 165 19.67 22.29 -4.81
N SER A 166 20.43 22.47 -5.88
CA SER A 166 21.83 22.91 -5.88
C SER A 166 22.04 24.18 -5.04
#